data_dd2675b3c8c99a7b374d034a3832ccc0
#
_entry.id   dd2675b3c8c99a7b374d034a3832ccc0
#
_cell.length_a   1.000
_cell.length_b   1.000
_cell.length_c   1.000
_cell.angle_alpha   90.00
_cell.angle_beta   90.00
_cell.angle_gamma   90.00
#
_symmetry.space_group_name_H-M   'P 1'
#
loop_
_entity.id
_entity.type
_entity.pdbx_description
1 polymer ?
#
loop_
_entity_poly.entity_id
_entity_poly.type
_entity_poly.pdbx_seq_one_letter_code
_entity_poly.pdbx_strand_id
1 'polypeptide(L)'
;RYANMTIIYTMGSKKEILDGEQIHTWLSYADGQVSIDESKISEYVKSLASKYNTAYSKRTFKTSYGPEVEVSGFYGWRIDQQAEAAALKEALAEGKNVTKEPAYAQKAASHDGNDYGNTYVEVNLTAQHLFMYKEGQKILESDFVSGNVSKGYTTPPGIFGLTYKQRDATLKGQGYASPVKFWMPFNGGIGFHDASWRNTFGGTIYKKSGSHGCINMPYAAAKTLFENVYAGIPVICYNLAGTENGQAT
;
A
#
# COMPACT_ATOMS: atom_id res chain seq x y z
N ARG A 1 22.00 -35.28 0.68
CA ARG A 1 20.71 -34.66 1.10
C ARG A 1 20.51 -33.33 0.40
N TYR A 2 21.44 -32.38 0.51
CA TYR A 2 21.27 -31.02 0.02
C TYR A 2 21.58 -30.83 -1.46
N ALA A 3 22.40 -31.66 -2.07
CA ALA A 3 22.87 -31.53 -3.45
C ALA A 3 21.75 -31.52 -4.52
N ASN A 4 20.65 -32.21 -4.25
CA ASN A 4 19.51 -32.31 -5.17
C ASN A 4 18.28 -31.54 -4.66
N MET A 5 18.46 -30.68 -3.66
CA MET A 5 17.37 -29.91 -3.07
C MET A 5 17.13 -28.63 -3.87
N THR A 6 15.87 -28.30 -4.06
CA THR A 6 15.47 -27.07 -4.75
C THR A 6 14.29 -26.44 -4.03
N ILE A 7 14.41 -25.16 -3.70
CA ILE A 7 13.31 -24.35 -3.19
C ILE A 7 13.02 -23.28 -4.24
N ILE A 8 11.79 -23.27 -4.73
CA ILE A 8 11.32 -22.31 -5.75
C ILE A 8 10.37 -21.34 -5.07
N TYR A 9 10.78 -20.08 -5.01
CA TYR A 9 9.91 -18.97 -4.60
C TYR A 9 9.16 -18.45 -5.82
N THR A 10 7.85 -18.25 -5.65
CA THR A 10 6.98 -17.70 -6.71
C THR A 10 6.41 -16.36 -6.26
N MET A 11 6.50 -15.34 -7.10
CA MET A 11 5.93 -14.02 -6.93
C MET A 11 5.20 -13.64 -8.23
N GLY A 12 3.95 -14.09 -8.38
CA GLY A 12 3.23 -14.02 -9.65
C GLY A 12 3.93 -14.81 -10.75
N SER A 13 4.25 -14.17 -11.86
CA SER A 13 5.02 -14.78 -12.97
C SER A 13 6.52 -14.91 -12.69
N LYS A 14 7.03 -14.23 -11.67
CA LYS A 14 8.45 -14.23 -11.29
C LYS A 14 8.78 -15.43 -10.43
N LYS A 15 9.99 -15.95 -10.60
CA LYS A 15 10.50 -17.08 -9.81
C LYS A 15 11.92 -16.77 -9.34
N GLU A 16 12.23 -17.21 -8.13
CA GLU A 16 13.58 -17.27 -7.59
C GLU A 16 13.87 -18.69 -7.17
N ILE A 17 15.01 -19.22 -7.58
CA ILE A 17 15.39 -20.63 -7.34
C ILE A 17 16.58 -20.64 -6.39
N LEU A 18 16.40 -21.29 -5.24
CA LEU A 18 17.47 -21.66 -4.34
C LEU A 18 17.77 -23.14 -4.55
N ASP A 19 18.88 -23.42 -5.21
CA ASP A 19 19.29 -24.77 -5.57
C ASP A 19 20.29 -25.40 -4.59
N GLY A 20 20.60 -26.66 -4.82
CA GLY A 20 21.52 -27.41 -3.98
C GLY A 20 22.96 -26.91 -4.03
N GLU A 21 23.41 -26.28 -5.13
CA GLU A 21 24.75 -25.70 -5.22
C GLU A 21 24.90 -24.52 -4.28
N GLN A 22 23.92 -23.62 -4.27
CA GLN A 22 23.91 -22.50 -3.35
C GLN A 22 23.74 -22.94 -1.89
N ILE A 23 22.84 -23.87 -1.61
CA ILE A 23 22.64 -24.44 -0.27
C ILE A 23 23.93 -25.08 0.24
N HIS A 24 24.69 -25.75 -0.63
CA HIS A 24 25.95 -26.38 -0.27
C HIS A 24 26.97 -25.37 0.29
N THR A 25 26.99 -24.15 -0.21
CA THR A 25 27.88 -23.10 0.28
C THR A 25 27.56 -22.64 1.71
N TRP A 26 26.39 -22.98 2.23
CA TRP A 26 25.94 -22.65 3.58
C TRP A 26 26.24 -23.72 4.61
N LEU A 27 26.78 -24.85 4.17
CA LEU A 27 27.06 -25.99 5.05
C LEU A 27 28.41 -25.79 5.75
N SER A 28 28.44 -26.10 7.02
CA SER A 28 29.66 -26.26 7.81
C SER A 28 29.74 -27.69 8.34
N TYR A 29 30.96 -28.18 8.49
CA TYR A 29 31.24 -29.51 9.01
C TYR A 29 32.13 -29.36 10.26
N ALA A 30 31.64 -29.80 11.39
CA ALA A 30 32.36 -29.83 12.66
C ALA A 30 31.95 -31.06 13.47
N ASP A 31 32.90 -31.66 14.16
CA ASP A 31 32.68 -32.80 15.07
C ASP A 31 31.91 -33.97 14.45
N GLY A 32 32.11 -34.23 13.16
CA GLY A 32 31.42 -35.30 12.45
C GLY A 32 29.97 -34.97 12.04
N GLN A 33 29.54 -33.72 12.23
CA GLN A 33 28.18 -33.29 11.91
C GLN A 33 28.18 -32.16 10.86
N VAL A 34 27.18 -32.20 9.99
CA VAL A 34 26.90 -31.14 9.03
C VAL A 34 25.83 -30.23 9.62
N SER A 35 26.11 -28.94 9.66
CA SER A 35 25.17 -27.90 10.06
C SER A 35 25.01 -26.84 8.98
N ILE A 36 23.89 -26.13 9.00
CA ILE A 36 23.65 -24.99 8.12
C ILE A 36 23.95 -23.72 8.88
N ASP A 37 24.69 -22.80 8.26
CA ASP A 37 24.93 -21.48 8.80
C ASP A 37 23.65 -20.63 8.70
N GLU A 38 23.02 -20.38 9.84
CA GLU A 38 21.76 -19.61 9.94
C GLU A 38 21.91 -18.15 9.47
N SER A 39 23.14 -17.61 9.53
CA SER A 39 23.40 -16.27 9.00
C SER A 39 23.18 -16.21 7.49
N LYS A 40 23.51 -17.28 6.78
CA LYS A 40 23.31 -17.40 5.32
C LYS A 40 21.85 -17.49 4.93
N ILE A 41 21.02 -18.14 5.77
CA ILE A 41 19.56 -18.14 5.61
C ILE A 41 19.03 -16.70 5.71
N SER A 42 19.45 -15.97 6.74
CA SER A 42 19.02 -14.59 6.95
C SER A 42 19.49 -13.64 5.84
N GLU A 43 20.73 -13.79 5.37
CA GLU A 43 21.28 -13.03 4.24
C GLU A 43 20.48 -13.30 2.95
N TYR A 44 20.15 -14.53 2.67
CA TYR A 44 19.36 -14.91 1.50
C TYR A 44 17.95 -14.32 1.54
N VAL A 45 17.25 -14.45 2.67
CA VAL A 45 15.91 -13.87 2.84
C VAL A 45 15.95 -12.35 2.73
N LYS A 46 16.98 -11.70 3.27
CA LYS A 46 17.20 -10.25 3.08
C LYS A 46 17.38 -9.89 1.61
N SER A 47 18.09 -10.72 0.84
CA SER A 47 18.26 -10.51 -0.61
C SER A 47 16.95 -10.66 -1.38
N LEU A 48 16.09 -11.64 -1.01
CA LEU A 48 14.74 -11.77 -1.55
C LEU A 48 13.90 -10.53 -1.26
N ALA A 49 13.92 -10.05 -0.02
CA ALA A 49 13.19 -8.85 0.39
C ALA A 49 13.67 -7.62 -0.39
N SER A 50 14.98 -7.44 -0.53
CA SER A 50 15.56 -6.33 -1.30
C SER A 50 15.15 -6.35 -2.78
N LYS A 51 15.02 -7.54 -3.37
CA LYS A 51 14.69 -7.71 -4.78
C LYS A 51 13.19 -7.60 -5.07
N TYR A 52 12.33 -8.06 -4.17
CA TYR A 52 10.90 -8.24 -4.44
C TYR A 52 9.96 -7.37 -3.60
N ASN A 53 10.42 -6.72 -2.54
CA ASN A 53 9.59 -5.75 -1.83
C ASN A 53 9.33 -4.53 -2.72
N THR A 54 8.08 -4.07 -2.70
CA THR A 54 7.66 -2.86 -3.41
C THR A 54 7.22 -1.74 -2.46
N ALA A 55 6.92 -2.05 -1.20
CA ALA A 55 6.65 -1.02 -0.19
C ALA A 55 7.82 -0.03 -0.12
N TYR A 56 7.49 1.27 -0.07
CA TYR A 56 8.42 2.42 -0.10
C TYR A 56 9.19 2.64 -1.41
N SER A 57 9.05 1.77 -2.40
CA SER A 57 9.65 2.02 -3.71
C SER A 57 8.87 3.09 -4.48
N LYS A 58 9.56 3.74 -5.40
CA LYS A 58 8.94 4.70 -6.32
C LYS A 58 8.22 3.96 -7.44
N ARG A 59 7.02 4.45 -7.76
CA ARG A 59 6.18 3.92 -8.85
C ARG A 59 5.71 5.05 -9.74
N THR A 60 5.57 4.76 -11.00
CA THR A 60 4.87 5.63 -11.93
C THR A 60 3.38 5.30 -11.89
N PHE A 61 2.55 6.32 -11.68
CA PHE A 61 1.10 6.22 -11.70
C PHE A 61 0.55 7.09 -12.84
N LYS A 62 -0.21 6.47 -13.73
CA LYS A 62 -0.91 7.19 -14.79
C LYS A 62 -2.21 7.75 -14.25
N THR A 63 -2.29 9.08 -14.18
CA THR A 63 -3.45 9.77 -13.63
C THR A 63 -4.65 9.74 -14.57
N SER A 64 -5.85 9.90 -14.02
CA SER A 64 -7.08 10.10 -14.81
C SER A 64 -7.08 11.40 -15.63
N TYR A 65 -6.12 12.28 -15.37
CA TYR A 65 -5.91 13.52 -16.11
C TYR A 65 -4.98 13.37 -17.33
N GLY A 66 -4.38 12.19 -17.51
CA GLY A 66 -3.47 11.89 -18.62
C GLY A 66 -1.99 11.84 -18.24
N PRO A 67 -1.40 12.86 -17.59
CA PRO A 67 0.00 12.83 -17.17
C PRO A 67 0.28 11.73 -16.15
N GLU A 68 1.53 11.27 -16.14
CA GLU A 68 2.07 10.35 -15.13
C GLU A 68 2.67 11.12 -13.96
N VAL A 69 2.56 10.57 -12.77
CA VAL A 69 3.17 11.07 -11.55
C VAL A 69 3.98 9.96 -10.87
N GLU A 70 5.02 10.33 -10.15
CA GLU A 70 5.76 9.41 -9.29
C GLU A 70 5.12 9.40 -7.90
N VAL A 71 4.85 8.21 -7.37
CA VAL A 71 4.33 8.00 -6.02
C VAL A 71 5.15 6.96 -5.27
N SER A 72 5.30 7.15 -3.97
CA SER A 72 5.91 6.19 -3.06
C SER A 72 5.20 6.24 -1.72
N GLY A 73 5.30 5.18 -0.94
CA GLY A 73 4.69 5.13 0.38
C GLY A 73 4.63 3.73 0.96
N PHE A 74 3.88 3.61 2.02
CA PHE A 74 3.79 2.39 2.82
C PHE A 74 3.15 1.20 2.07
N TYR A 75 2.29 1.47 1.08
CA TYR A 75 1.65 0.41 0.29
C TYR A 75 2.67 -0.41 -0.50
N GLY A 76 2.44 -1.71 -0.60
CA GLY A 76 3.22 -2.58 -1.45
C GLY A 76 3.55 -3.92 -0.80
N TRP A 77 4.18 -4.81 -1.55
CA TRP A 77 4.68 -6.08 -1.07
C TRP A 77 5.81 -5.88 -0.06
N ARG A 78 5.73 -6.60 1.05
CA ARG A 78 6.78 -6.64 2.06
C ARG A 78 6.89 -8.04 2.64
N ILE A 79 8.04 -8.68 2.42
CA ILE A 79 8.34 -10.01 2.96
C ILE A 79 8.55 -9.90 4.48
N ASP A 80 7.94 -10.81 5.23
CA ASP A 80 8.25 -11.03 6.64
C ASP A 80 9.55 -11.84 6.73
N GLN A 81 10.66 -11.14 6.88
CA GLN A 81 11.99 -11.75 6.82
C GLN A 81 12.21 -12.74 7.98
N GLN A 82 11.64 -12.48 9.15
CA GLN A 82 11.77 -13.37 10.30
C GLN A 82 10.97 -14.67 10.08
N ALA A 83 9.71 -14.55 9.67
CA ALA A 83 8.86 -15.69 9.39
C ALA A 83 9.40 -16.52 8.22
N GLU A 84 9.89 -15.86 7.15
CA GLU A 84 10.46 -16.57 6.00
C GLU A 84 11.77 -17.27 6.34
N ALA A 85 12.65 -16.66 7.12
CA ALA A 85 13.88 -17.31 7.56
C ALA A 85 13.59 -18.56 8.39
N ALA A 86 12.60 -18.51 9.28
CA ALA A 86 12.16 -19.67 10.05
C ALA A 86 11.59 -20.79 9.15
N ALA A 87 10.73 -20.44 8.19
CA ALA A 87 10.15 -21.38 7.23
C ALA A 87 11.21 -22.01 6.32
N LEU A 88 12.19 -21.23 5.87
CA LEU A 88 13.28 -21.72 5.05
C LEU A 88 14.18 -22.68 5.85
N LYS A 89 14.48 -22.34 7.10
CA LYS A 89 15.23 -23.24 8.01
C LYS A 89 14.53 -24.60 8.17
N GLU A 90 13.23 -24.59 8.36
CA GLU A 90 12.41 -25.81 8.49
C GLU A 90 12.43 -26.63 7.20
N ALA A 91 12.22 -25.99 6.03
CA ALA A 91 12.28 -26.67 4.74
C ALA A 91 13.64 -27.32 4.47
N LEU A 92 14.73 -26.63 4.83
CA LEU A 92 16.09 -27.18 4.72
C LEU A 92 16.29 -28.38 5.69
N ALA A 93 15.73 -28.31 6.88
CA ALA A 93 15.78 -29.42 7.85
C ALA A 93 15.01 -30.65 7.37
N GLU A 94 13.89 -30.48 6.68
CA GLU A 94 13.13 -31.57 6.06
C GLU A 94 13.82 -32.19 4.85
N GLY A 95 14.62 -31.41 4.12
CA GLY A 95 15.37 -31.85 2.94
C GLY A 95 14.49 -32.16 1.74
N LYS A 96 13.34 -31.49 1.61
CA LYS A 96 12.38 -31.69 0.51
C LYS A 96 12.41 -30.53 -0.47
N ASN A 97 12.10 -30.82 -1.72
CA ASN A 97 11.84 -29.79 -2.72
C ASN A 97 10.52 -29.09 -2.39
N VAL A 98 10.53 -27.77 -2.45
CA VAL A 98 9.37 -26.91 -2.12
C VAL A 98 9.18 -25.85 -3.19
N THR A 99 7.92 -25.63 -3.59
CA THR A 99 7.51 -24.46 -4.37
C THR A 99 6.53 -23.67 -3.52
N LYS A 100 6.82 -22.41 -3.25
CA LYS A 100 6.03 -21.58 -2.33
C LYS A 100 6.13 -20.09 -2.65
N GLU A 101 5.17 -19.32 -2.17
CA GLU A 101 5.36 -17.87 -2.01
C GLU A 101 6.17 -17.59 -0.74
N PRO A 102 6.90 -16.47 -0.68
CA PRO A 102 7.48 -15.99 0.59
C PRO A 102 6.40 -15.71 1.64
N ALA A 103 6.77 -15.76 2.91
CA ALA A 103 5.93 -15.23 3.97
C ALA A 103 5.89 -13.70 3.85
N TYR A 104 4.68 -13.11 3.90
CA TYR A 104 4.50 -11.67 3.74
C TYR A 104 4.04 -11.01 5.05
N ALA A 105 4.69 -9.92 5.42
CA ALA A 105 4.20 -8.98 6.43
C ALA A 105 3.12 -8.05 5.87
N GLN A 106 3.16 -7.79 4.56
CA GLN A 106 2.18 -6.99 3.84
C GLN A 106 2.06 -7.47 2.40
N LYS A 107 0.83 -7.54 1.91
CA LYS A 107 0.52 -7.91 0.52
C LYS A 107 0.06 -6.69 -0.27
N ALA A 108 0.23 -6.74 -1.58
CA ALA A 108 -0.30 -5.79 -2.54
C ALA A 108 -1.28 -6.46 -3.50
N ALA A 109 -1.87 -5.70 -4.41
CA ALA A 109 -2.91 -6.19 -5.30
C ALA A 109 -2.38 -7.14 -6.39
N SER A 110 -1.15 -6.93 -6.85
CA SER A 110 -0.56 -7.72 -7.93
C SER A 110 0.96 -7.84 -7.78
N HIS A 111 1.51 -8.95 -8.26
CA HIS A 111 2.95 -9.13 -8.48
C HIS A 111 3.38 -8.75 -9.91
N ASP A 112 2.44 -8.77 -10.84
CA ASP A 112 2.70 -8.58 -12.26
C ASP A 112 2.22 -7.20 -12.72
N GLY A 113 3.05 -6.49 -13.46
CA GLY A 113 2.79 -5.12 -13.87
C GLY A 113 3.00 -4.13 -12.73
N ASN A 114 2.00 -3.28 -12.47
CA ASN A 114 2.00 -2.42 -11.28
C ASN A 114 1.49 -3.20 -10.06
N ASP A 115 1.96 -2.87 -8.87
CA ASP A 115 1.56 -3.58 -7.66
C ASP A 115 0.22 -3.12 -7.06
N TYR A 116 -0.32 -1.98 -7.52
CA TYR A 116 -1.61 -1.45 -7.06
C TYR A 116 -2.81 -1.96 -7.87
N GLY A 117 -2.59 -2.70 -8.98
CA GLY A 117 -3.66 -3.31 -9.77
C GLY A 117 -4.57 -2.27 -10.44
N ASN A 118 -5.86 -2.62 -10.55
CA ASN A 118 -6.88 -1.82 -11.23
C ASN A 118 -8.11 -1.51 -10.38
N THR A 119 -8.02 -1.75 -9.06
CA THR A 119 -9.04 -1.37 -8.07
C THR A 119 -8.36 -0.51 -7.02
N TYR A 120 -8.62 0.80 -7.02
CA TYR A 120 -7.96 1.76 -6.15
C TYR A 120 -8.76 3.07 -6.04
N VAL A 121 -8.38 3.90 -5.07
CA VAL A 121 -8.87 5.26 -4.92
C VAL A 121 -7.78 6.23 -5.34
N GLU A 122 -8.05 7.04 -6.37
CA GLU A 122 -7.16 8.07 -6.90
C GLU A 122 -7.54 9.43 -6.32
N VAL A 123 -6.60 10.10 -5.67
CA VAL A 123 -6.83 11.37 -4.97
C VAL A 123 -5.89 12.44 -5.52
N ASN A 124 -6.43 13.36 -6.33
CA ASN A 124 -5.68 14.52 -6.81
C ASN A 124 -5.83 15.67 -5.81
N LEU A 125 -4.79 15.93 -5.02
CA LEU A 125 -4.78 16.96 -3.99
C LEU A 125 -4.75 18.39 -4.56
N THR A 126 -4.25 18.57 -5.78
CA THR A 126 -4.26 19.86 -6.48
C THR A 126 -5.64 20.21 -6.99
N ALA A 127 -6.30 19.26 -7.66
CA ALA A 127 -7.65 19.43 -8.19
C ALA A 127 -8.72 19.38 -7.09
N GLN A 128 -8.40 18.83 -5.91
CA GLN A 128 -9.37 18.55 -4.84
C GLN A 128 -10.52 17.66 -5.36
N HIS A 129 -10.14 16.64 -6.12
CA HIS A 129 -11.06 15.72 -6.77
C HIS A 129 -10.51 14.30 -6.70
N LEU A 130 -11.38 13.33 -6.43
CA LEU A 130 -11.03 11.92 -6.34
C LEU A 130 -11.84 11.07 -7.31
N PHE A 131 -11.25 9.94 -7.67
CA PHE A 131 -11.91 8.88 -8.43
C PHE A 131 -11.76 7.56 -7.67
N MET A 132 -12.77 6.69 -7.79
CA MET A 132 -12.61 5.29 -7.42
C MET A 132 -12.78 4.43 -8.66
N TYR A 133 -11.78 3.57 -8.88
CA TYR A 133 -11.81 2.53 -9.90
C TYR A 133 -12.00 1.16 -9.25
N LYS A 134 -12.87 0.37 -9.83
CA LYS A 134 -13.09 -1.04 -9.47
C LYS A 134 -12.98 -1.89 -10.73
N GLU A 135 -12.00 -2.80 -10.73
CA GLU A 135 -11.70 -3.66 -11.89
C GLU A 135 -11.50 -2.85 -13.19
N GLY A 136 -10.81 -1.72 -13.08
CA GLY A 136 -10.55 -0.81 -14.19
C GLY A 136 -11.68 0.12 -14.60
N GLN A 137 -12.86 0.02 -13.96
CA GLN A 137 -13.99 0.89 -14.24
C GLN A 137 -14.15 1.97 -13.19
N LYS A 138 -14.36 3.21 -13.64
CA LYS A 138 -14.66 4.32 -12.74
C LYS A 138 -16.09 4.16 -12.19
N ILE A 139 -16.21 3.99 -10.87
CA ILE A 139 -17.50 3.82 -10.18
C ILE A 139 -17.89 5.03 -9.34
N LEU A 140 -16.96 5.93 -9.05
CA LEU A 140 -17.21 7.14 -8.28
C LEU A 140 -16.23 8.23 -8.72
N GLU A 141 -16.70 9.46 -8.76
CA GLU A 141 -15.88 10.66 -8.73
C GLU A 141 -16.54 11.70 -7.82
N SER A 142 -15.76 12.49 -7.11
CA SER A 142 -16.26 13.50 -6.18
C SER A 142 -15.22 14.56 -5.88
N ASP A 143 -15.68 15.78 -5.73
CA ASP A 143 -14.89 16.83 -5.08
C ASP A 143 -14.76 16.52 -3.59
N PHE A 144 -13.68 17.02 -2.99
CA PHE A 144 -13.41 16.91 -1.56
C PHE A 144 -12.74 18.17 -1.02
N VAL A 145 -12.55 18.23 0.30
CA VAL A 145 -11.68 19.21 0.94
C VAL A 145 -10.63 18.48 1.76
N SER A 146 -9.37 18.67 1.42
CA SER A 146 -8.22 18.10 2.15
C SER A 146 -7.72 19.01 3.26
N GLY A 147 -6.56 18.67 3.82
CA GLY A 147 -5.94 19.39 4.93
C GLY A 147 -5.63 20.86 4.65
N ASN A 148 -5.81 21.69 5.66
CA ASN A 148 -5.62 23.14 5.60
C ASN A 148 -4.16 23.54 5.43
N VAL A 149 -3.82 24.07 4.26
CA VAL A 149 -2.45 24.47 3.93
C VAL A 149 -1.97 25.63 4.81
N SER A 150 -2.81 26.65 5.01
CA SER A 150 -2.41 27.84 5.80
C SER A 150 -2.13 27.55 7.28
N LYS A 151 -2.65 26.43 7.79
CA LYS A 151 -2.42 25.95 9.16
C LYS A 151 -1.39 24.84 9.28
N GLY A 152 -0.75 24.45 8.16
CA GLY A 152 0.23 23.37 8.13
C GLY A 152 -0.36 21.97 8.23
N TYR A 153 -1.64 21.78 7.95
CA TYR A 153 -2.33 20.49 7.99
C TYR A 153 -2.45 19.82 6.61
N THR A 154 -1.57 20.17 5.69
CA THR A 154 -1.58 19.64 4.32
C THR A 154 -1.63 18.11 4.33
N THR A 155 -2.57 17.54 3.59
CA THR A 155 -2.63 16.09 3.37
C THR A 155 -1.41 15.66 2.55
N PRO A 156 -0.60 14.70 3.03
CA PRO A 156 0.60 14.29 2.32
C PRO A 156 0.27 13.44 1.10
N PRO A 157 1.00 13.62 -0.02
CA PRO A 157 0.93 12.70 -1.14
C PRO A 157 1.60 11.36 -0.78
N GLY A 158 1.29 10.33 -1.55
CA GLY A 158 1.89 9.01 -1.40
C GLY A 158 0.93 7.91 -1.85
N ILE A 159 1.39 6.67 -1.70
CA ILE A 159 0.55 5.49 -1.92
C ILE A 159 0.38 4.72 -0.61
N PHE A 160 -0.86 4.52 -0.21
CA PHE A 160 -1.25 3.94 1.07
C PHE A 160 -2.20 2.77 0.86
N GLY A 161 -2.35 1.93 1.86
CA GLY A 161 -3.42 0.94 1.94
C GLY A 161 -4.47 1.41 2.94
N LEU A 162 -5.75 1.28 2.61
CA LEU A 162 -6.81 1.54 3.58
C LEU A 162 -6.63 0.65 4.81
N THR A 163 -6.68 1.24 6.00
CA THR A 163 -6.42 0.49 7.24
C THR A 163 -7.64 -0.35 7.65
N TYR A 164 -8.79 0.31 7.75
CA TYR A 164 -10.08 -0.28 8.08
C TYR A 164 -11.20 0.67 7.65
N LYS A 165 -12.45 0.29 7.87
CA LYS A 165 -13.60 1.19 7.75
C LYS A 165 -14.54 1.00 8.94
N GLN A 166 -15.18 2.09 9.36
CA GLN A 166 -16.05 2.12 10.53
C GLN A 166 -17.23 3.03 10.29
N ARG A 167 -18.44 2.55 10.60
CA ARG A 167 -19.65 3.39 10.66
C ARG A 167 -19.72 4.11 12.00
N ASP A 168 -20.36 5.28 12.00
CA ASP A 168 -20.71 6.06 13.20
C ASP A 168 -19.49 6.27 14.12
N ALA A 169 -18.40 6.76 13.54
CA ALA A 169 -17.18 7.09 14.27
C ALA A 169 -17.24 8.54 14.79
N THR A 170 -16.54 8.81 15.88
CA THR A 170 -16.27 10.16 16.35
C THR A 170 -14.78 10.46 16.21
N LEU A 171 -14.44 11.39 15.32
CA LEU A 171 -13.07 11.83 15.09
C LEU A 171 -12.70 12.86 16.14
N LYS A 172 -11.70 12.55 16.95
CA LYS A 172 -11.26 13.41 18.06
C LYS A 172 -9.87 13.97 17.80
N GLY A 173 -9.69 15.24 18.13
CA GLY A 173 -8.39 15.91 18.13
C GLY A 173 -8.37 17.00 19.19
N GLN A 174 -7.28 17.78 19.24
CA GLN A 174 -7.17 18.87 20.18
C GLN A 174 -8.25 19.93 19.88
N GLY A 175 -9.22 20.06 20.79
CA GLY A 175 -10.28 21.05 20.71
C GLY A 175 -11.45 20.70 19.78
N TYR A 176 -11.55 19.46 19.28
CA TYR A 176 -12.70 19.03 18.51
C TYR A 176 -13.10 17.56 18.73
N ALA A 177 -14.37 17.28 18.51
CA ALA A 177 -14.93 15.94 18.41
C ALA A 177 -16.01 15.97 17.32
N SER A 178 -15.75 15.34 16.19
CA SER A 178 -16.62 15.38 15.00
C SER A 178 -17.21 14.01 14.74
N PRO A 179 -18.53 13.82 14.93
CA PRO A 179 -19.19 12.58 14.53
C PRO A 179 -19.26 12.50 13.00
N VAL A 180 -18.95 11.34 12.46
CA VAL A 180 -19.04 11.03 11.03
C VAL A 180 -19.76 9.70 10.83
N LYS A 181 -20.41 9.53 9.70
CA LYS A 181 -21.12 8.28 9.38
C LYS A 181 -20.19 7.22 8.78
N PHE A 182 -19.19 7.65 8.03
CA PHE A 182 -18.30 6.77 7.25
C PHE A 182 -16.85 7.17 7.51
N TRP A 183 -16.12 6.36 8.26
CA TRP A 183 -14.72 6.57 8.54
C TRP A 183 -13.85 5.55 7.81
N MET A 184 -12.89 6.01 7.04
CA MET A 184 -12.02 5.18 6.19
C MET A 184 -10.58 5.68 6.27
N PRO A 185 -9.82 5.34 7.35
CA PRO A 185 -8.44 5.78 7.52
C PRO A 185 -7.48 5.04 6.59
N PHE A 186 -6.47 5.75 6.07
CA PHE A 186 -5.44 5.19 5.20
C PHE A 186 -4.01 5.62 5.55
N ASN A 187 -3.85 6.68 6.34
CA ASN A 187 -2.53 7.17 6.75
C ASN A 187 -2.59 7.68 8.19
N GLY A 188 -2.34 6.80 9.17
CA GLY A 188 -2.47 7.13 10.59
C GLY A 188 -3.87 7.66 10.91
N GLY A 189 -3.96 8.88 11.40
CA GLY A 189 -5.22 9.58 11.67
C GLY A 189 -5.86 10.24 10.44
N ILE A 190 -5.28 10.12 9.26
CA ILE A 190 -5.79 10.67 8.01
C ILE A 190 -6.63 9.63 7.28
N GLY A 191 -7.83 10.00 6.87
CA GLY A 191 -8.73 9.13 6.13
C GLY A 191 -9.81 9.90 5.40
N PHE A 192 -10.65 9.17 4.68
CA PHE A 192 -11.86 9.69 4.06
C PHE A 192 -13.02 9.67 5.06
N HIS A 193 -13.85 10.68 5.03
CA HIS A 193 -15.11 10.70 5.79
C HIS A 193 -16.09 11.73 5.22
N ASP A 194 -17.36 11.56 5.52
CA ASP A 194 -18.40 12.54 5.26
C ASP A 194 -18.20 13.78 6.17
N ALA A 195 -18.56 14.94 5.66
CA ALA A 195 -18.45 16.20 6.36
C ALA A 195 -19.75 17.01 6.24
N SER A 196 -20.73 16.68 7.08
CA SER A 196 -22.05 17.32 7.07
C SER A 196 -22.04 18.81 7.41
N TRP A 197 -20.96 19.30 8.01
CA TRP A 197 -20.75 20.72 8.32
C TRP A 197 -20.29 21.56 7.12
N ARG A 198 -20.04 20.93 5.96
CA ARG A 198 -19.65 21.62 4.72
C ARG A 198 -20.76 21.55 3.70
N ASN A 199 -21.04 22.67 3.04
CA ASN A 199 -21.99 22.76 1.94
C ASN A 199 -21.31 22.78 0.56
N THR A 200 -20.00 23.05 0.54
CA THR A 200 -19.20 23.14 -0.71
C THR A 200 -17.90 22.35 -0.57
N PHE A 201 -17.47 21.78 -1.66
CA PHE A 201 -16.26 20.98 -1.77
C PHE A 201 -15.46 21.36 -3.01
N GLY A 202 -14.19 20.99 -3.04
CA GLY A 202 -13.32 21.24 -4.20
C GLY A 202 -12.67 22.62 -4.22
N GLY A 203 -12.11 22.95 -5.34
CA GLY A 203 -11.48 24.25 -5.61
C GLY A 203 -10.34 24.59 -4.67
N THR A 204 -10.35 25.80 -4.13
CA THR A 204 -9.28 26.33 -3.27
C THR A 204 -9.63 26.36 -1.78
N ILE A 205 -10.74 25.76 -1.39
CA ILE A 205 -11.23 25.77 0.01
C ILE A 205 -10.15 25.28 0.97
N TYR A 206 -9.46 24.19 0.63
CA TYR A 206 -8.41 23.57 1.46
C TYR A 206 -7.24 24.51 1.80
N LYS A 207 -7.01 25.54 1.01
CA LYS A 207 -5.89 26.49 1.23
C LYS A 207 -6.03 27.27 2.53
N LYS A 208 -7.27 27.66 2.89
CA LYS A 208 -7.55 28.51 4.05
C LYS A 208 -8.60 27.92 5.01
N SER A 209 -9.47 27.06 4.53
CA SER A 209 -10.60 26.47 5.30
C SER A 209 -10.61 24.93 5.17
N GLY A 210 -9.45 24.33 5.07
CA GLY A 210 -9.27 22.88 4.98
C GLY A 210 -9.47 22.15 6.30
N SER A 211 -9.36 20.84 6.25
CA SER A 211 -9.43 19.93 7.40
C SER A 211 -8.13 19.93 8.22
N HIS A 212 -8.03 19.04 9.21
CA HIS A 212 -6.79 18.75 9.93
C HIS A 212 -5.90 17.70 9.23
N GLY A 213 -6.20 17.39 7.96
CA GLY A 213 -5.46 16.40 7.14
C GLY A 213 -6.36 15.41 6.44
N CYS A 214 -7.53 15.11 6.98
CA CYS A 214 -8.49 14.18 6.39
C CYS A 214 -9.10 14.69 5.09
N ILE A 215 -9.60 13.76 4.29
CA ILE A 215 -10.32 14.02 3.04
C ILE A 215 -11.82 14.12 3.37
N ASN A 216 -12.32 15.35 3.47
CA ASN A 216 -13.72 15.64 3.73
C ASN A 216 -14.54 15.50 2.45
N MET A 217 -15.56 14.65 2.48
CA MET A 217 -16.39 14.33 1.32
C MET A 217 -17.87 14.69 1.53
N PRO A 218 -18.61 14.94 0.43
CA PRO A 218 -20.08 14.94 0.48
C PRO A 218 -20.59 13.58 0.99
N TYR A 219 -21.70 13.61 1.74
CA TYR A 219 -22.27 12.40 2.35
C TYR A 219 -22.50 11.26 1.35
N ALA A 220 -23.15 11.55 0.22
CA ALA A 220 -23.47 10.53 -0.79
C ALA A 220 -22.20 9.88 -1.38
N ALA A 221 -21.17 10.69 -1.64
CA ALA A 221 -19.90 10.20 -2.16
C ALA A 221 -19.16 9.35 -1.11
N ALA A 222 -19.11 9.81 0.14
CA ALA A 222 -18.52 9.06 1.24
C ALA A 222 -19.22 7.71 1.46
N LYS A 223 -20.54 7.68 1.36
CA LYS A 223 -21.35 6.46 1.45
C LYS A 223 -20.98 5.48 0.33
N THR A 224 -20.96 5.93 -0.92
CA THR A 224 -20.61 5.09 -2.07
C THR A 224 -19.17 4.56 -1.95
N LEU A 225 -18.23 5.41 -1.54
CA LEU A 225 -16.85 4.99 -1.31
C LEU A 225 -16.78 3.91 -0.23
N PHE A 226 -17.44 4.14 0.91
CA PHE A 226 -17.49 3.20 2.03
C PHE A 226 -18.05 1.83 1.65
N GLU A 227 -19.07 1.78 0.81
CA GLU A 227 -19.69 0.54 0.36
C GLU A 227 -18.77 -0.29 -0.55
N ASN A 228 -17.77 0.34 -1.18
CA ASN A 228 -16.91 -0.29 -2.17
C ASN A 228 -15.45 -0.48 -1.73
N VAL A 229 -14.97 0.22 -0.70
CA VAL A 229 -13.60 0.04 -0.20
C VAL A 229 -13.52 -1.12 0.80
N TYR A 230 -12.31 -1.62 0.96
CA TYR A 230 -11.95 -2.68 1.90
C TYR A 230 -10.54 -2.45 2.45
N ALA A 231 -10.21 -3.06 3.57
CA ALA A 231 -8.87 -2.96 4.16
C ALA A 231 -7.81 -3.43 3.16
N GLY A 232 -6.77 -2.62 2.95
CA GLY A 232 -5.69 -2.89 2.01
C GLY A 232 -5.89 -2.34 0.61
N ILE A 233 -7.07 -1.82 0.25
CA ILE A 233 -7.26 -1.19 -1.07
C ILE A 233 -6.27 -0.03 -1.24
N PRO A 234 -5.58 0.09 -2.41
CA PRO A 234 -4.67 1.19 -2.65
C PRO A 234 -5.37 2.55 -2.63
N VAL A 235 -4.77 3.50 -1.93
CA VAL A 235 -5.14 4.92 -1.93
C VAL A 235 -3.94 5.71 -2.45
N ILE A 236 -4.09 6.34 -3.61
CA ILE A 236 -3.02 7.00 -4.34
C ILE A 236 -3.27 8.50 -4.33
N CYS A 237 -2.51 9.22 -3.50
CA CYS A 237 -2.59 10.67 -3.34
C CYS A 237 -1.42 11.35 -4.05
N TYR A 238 -1.72 12.34 -4.87
CA TYR A 238 -0.70 13.07 -5.62
C TYR A 238 -1.07 14.54 -5.80
N ASN A 239 -0.06 15.35 -6.12
CA ASN A 239 -0.21 16.70 -6.63
C ASN A 239 0.08 16.70 -8.13
N LEU A 240 -0.71 17.46 -8.91
CA LEU A 240 -0.54 17.60 -10.35
C LEU A 240 -0.83 19.04 -10.76
N ALA A 241 0.21 19.83 -11.00
CA ALA A 241 0.08 21.20 -11.47
C ALA A 241 -0.71 21.25 -12.79
N GLY A 242 -1.53 22.29 -12.97
CA GLY A 242 -2.39 22.46 -14.15
C GLY A 242 -3.78 21.84 -13.99
N THR A 243 -4.07 21.21 -12.85
CA THR A 243 -5.39 20.64 -12.55
C THR A 243 -6.15 21.40 -11.45
N GLU A 244 -5.72 22.61 -11.11
CA GLU A 244 -6.26 23.44 -10.02
C GLU A 244 -7.75 23.76 -10.19
N ASN A 245 -8.27 23.72 -11.40
CA ASN A 245 -9.69 23.97 -11.70
C ASN A 245 -10.55 22.69 -11.68
N GLY A 246 -9.99 21.56 -11.24
CA GLY A 246 -10.72 20.30 -11.13
C GLY A 246 -11.01 19.60 -12.47
N GLN A 247 -10.55 20.14 -13.58
CA GLN A 247 -10.78 19.57 -14.92
C GLN A 247 -9.53 18.87 -15.44
N ALA A 248 -9.74 17.72 -16.08
CA ALA A 248 -8.73 17.13 -16.97
C ALA A 248 -8.55 18.07 -18.16
N THR A 249 -7.31 18.53 -18.39
CA THR A 249 -6.95 19.31 -19.57
C THR A 249 -6.82 18.41 -20.79
#